data_cf581eeaaca5b7b355025aef67409fe8
#
_entry.id   cf581eeaaca5b7b355025aef67409fe8
#
_cell.length_a   1.000
_cell.length_b   1.000
_cell.length_c   1.000
_cell.angle_alpha   90.00
_cell.angle_beta   90.00
_cell.angle_gamma   90.00
#
_symmetry.space_group_name_H-M   'P 1'
#
loop_
_entity.id
_entity.type
_entity.pdbx_description
1 polymer ?
#
loop_
_entity_poly.entity_id
_entity_poly.type
_entity_poly.pdbx_seq_one_letter_code
_entity_poly.pdbx_strand_id
1 'polypeptide(L)'
;MSWSKRGERGYHHGNLKEALVRAALELTAEKGPFGFTFADAAREAGVSPAAPYRHYGDREELMADVAKRGFELFEQGLVKAWDEGKPEPMAAFGRVGAAYLEFARKQPAYYSAMFEAGISVNKNAELRAAGERAFAVLRTAAEQIAARAPAGMRPPAAMMALHVWALSHGIASLFARGDDARRSLPMSPEELLEAGVLVYLQGLGLWQPGKEK
;
A
#
# COMPACT_ATOMS: atom_id res chain seq x y z
N MET A 1 -26.41 -47.10 -5.23
CA MET A 1 -25.57 -46.33 -6.15
C MET A 1 -25.97 -44.86 -5.99
N SER A 2 -25.21 -44.12 -5.22
CA SER A 2 -25.47 -42.70 -4.91
C SER A 2 -24.45 -41.87 -5.66
N TRP A 3 -24.90 -41.11 -6.64
CA TRP A 3 -24.09 -40.11 -7.32
C TRP A 3 -24.09 -38.84 -6.50
N SER A 4 -22.97 -38.53 -5.87
CA SER A 4 -22.77 -37.27 -5.17
C SER A 4 -22.73 -36.13 -6.18
N LYS A 5 -23.66 -35.19 -6.06
CA LYS A 5 -23.69 -33.89 -6.73
C LYS A 5 -22.41 -33.14 -6.36
N ARG A 6 -21.46 -33.05 -7.27
CA ARG A 6 -20.39 -32.06 -7.24
C ARG A 6 -21.05 -30.71 -7.54
N GLY A 7 -21.09 -29.82 -6.54
CA GLY A 7 -21.70 -28.50 -6.64
C GLY A 7 -21.13 -27.73 -7.83
N GLU A 8 -22.02 -27.27 -8.69
CA GLU A 8 -21.77 -26.28 -9.74
C GLU A 8 -21.27 -25.02 -9.10
N ARG A 9 -19.96 -24.76 -9.19
CA ARG A 9 -19.45 -23.41 -9.02
C ARG A 9 -19.95 -22.62 -10.24
N GLY A 10 -20.96 -21.77 -10.04
CA GLY A 10 -21.55 -20.94 -11.06
C GLY A 10 -20.45 -20.14 -11.76
N TYR A 11 -20.27 -20.44 -13.01
CA TYR A 11 -19.34 -19.77 -13.92
C TYR A 11 -19.92 -18.39 -14.25
N HIS A 12 -19.53 -17.36 -13.48
CA HIS A 12 -19.88 -15.98 -13.76
C HIS A 12 -19.09 -15.47 -14.98
N HIS A 13 -19.64 -15.68 -16.20
CA HIS A 13 -19.11 -15.13 -17.44
C HIS A 13 -19.02 -13.59 -17.49
N GLY A 14 -19.46 -12.88 -16.44
CA GLY A 14 -19.55 -11.43 -16.40
C GLY A 14 -18.31 -10.70 -15.87
N ASN A 15 -17.35 -11.37 -15.24
CA ASN A 15 -16.25 -10.63 -14.61
C ASN A 15 -14.92 -11.40 -14.56
N LEU A 16 -14.44 -11.86 -15.73
CA LEU A 16 -13.16 -12.55 -15.85
C LEU A 16 -12.00 -11.66 -15.35
N LYS A 17 -12.08 -10.36 -15.57
CA LYS A 17 -11.08 -9.41 -15.11
C LYS A 17 -10.93 -9.45 -13.59
N GLU A 18 -12.04 -9.43 -12.86
CA GLU A 18 -12.05 -9.53 -11.39
C GLU A 18 -11.57 -10.91 -10.88
N ALA A 19 -11.95 -11.98 -11.58
CA ALA A 19 -11.47 -13.32 -11.24
C ALA A 19 -9.95 -13.44 -11.38
N LEU A 20 -9.37 -12.86 -12.44
CA LEU A 20 -7.93 -12.85 -12.66
C LEU A 20 -7.18 -12.00 -11.63
N VAL A 21 -7.72 -10.84 -11.25
CA VAL A 21 -7.14 -9.99 -10.20
C VAL A 21 -7.14 -10.73 -8.86
N ARG A 22 -8.25 -11.38 -8.51
CA ARG A 22 -8.33 -12.18 -7.28
C ARG A 22 -7.34 -13.34 -7.29
N ALA A 23 -7.26 -14.09 -8.39
CA ALA A 23 -6.30 -15.17 -8.57
C ALA A 23 -4.85 -14.69 -8.44
N ALA A 24 -4.53 -13.53 -9.02
CA ALA A 24 -3.20 -12.93 -8.89
C ALA A 24 -2.88 -12.53 -7.45
N LEU A 25 -3.85 -12.02 -6.69
CA LEU A 25 -3.68 -11.70 -5.27
C LEU A 25 -3.45 -12.95 -4.42
N GLU A 26 -4.23 -14.03 -4.63
CA GLU A 26 -4.09 -15.31 -3.94
C GLU A 26 -2.71 -15.92 -4.21
N LEU A 27 -2.27 -15.93 -5.48
CA LEU A 27 -0.95 -16.42 -5.88
C LEU A 27 0.19 -15.54 -5.35
N THR A 28 0.00 -14.22 -5.30
CA THR A 28 0.97 -13.30 -4.72
C THR A 28 1.14 -13.54 -3.22
N ALA A 29 0.05 -13.79 -2.51
CA ALA A 29 0.08 -14.10 -1.08
C ALA A 29 0.79 -15.43 -0.80
N GLU A 30 0.56 -16.45 -1.65
CA GLU A 30 1.11 -17.80 -1.47
C GLU A 30 2.58 -17.92 -1.92
N LYS A 31 2.92 -17.32 -3.08
CA LYS A 31 4.19 -17.59 -3.79
C LYS A 31 5.06 -16.34 -3.96
N GLY A 32 4.59 -15.21 -3.49
CA GLY A 32 5.21 -13.92 -3.75
C GLY A 32 4.90 -13.37 -5.15
N PRO A 33 5.28 -12.08 -5.39
CA PRO A 33 4.89 -11.36 -6.59
C PRO A 33 5.55 -11.88 -7.88
N PHE A 34 6.58 -12.72 -7.78
CA PHE A 34 7.27 -13.35 -8.92
C PHE A 34 7.02 -14.85 -9.03
N GLY A 35 6.33 -15.47 -8.05
CA GLY A 35 6.23 -16.91 -7.89
C GLY A 35 5.20 -17.61 -8.77
N PHE A 36 4.57 -16.92 -9.74
CA PHE A 36 3.57 -17.50 -10.61
C PHE A 36 3.63 -16.97 -12.05
N THR A 37 3.11 -17.78 -12.99
CA THR A 37 3.00 -17.43 -14.40
C THR A 37 1.60 -16.91 -14.74
N PHE A 38 1.44 -16.34 -15.93
CA PHE A 38 0.13 -15.91 -16.42
C PHE A 38 -0.84 -17.10 -16.61
N ALA A 39 -0.31 -18.27 -17.00
CA ALA A 39 -1.08 -19.51 -17.07
C ALA A 39 -1.53 -20.02 -15.69
N ASP A 40 -0.73 -19.80 -14.65
CA ASP A 40 -1.12 -20.12 -13.27
C ASP A 40 -2.29 -19.25 -12.81
N ALA A 41 -2.27 -17.96 -13.12
CA ALA A 41 -3.39 -17.05 -12.83
C ALA A 41 -4.68 -17.45 -13.57
N ALA A 42 -4.58 -17.91 -14.84
CA ALA A 42 -5.71 -18.44 -15.58
C ALA A 42 -6.29 -19.71 -14.92
N ARG A 43 -5.41 -20.63 -14.52
CA ARG A 43 -5.81 -21.88 -13.86
C ARG A 43 -6.48 -21.61 -12.50
N GLU A 44 -5.93 -20.70 -11.72
CA GLU A 44 -6.49 -20.30 -10.42
C GLU A 44 -7.86 -19.63 -10.59
N ALA A 45 -8.02 -18.78 -11.63
CA ALA A 45 -9.29 -18.18 -12.00
C ALA A 45 -10.31 -19.18 -12.60
N GLY A 46 -9.91 -20.44 -12.82
CA GLY A 46 -10.79 -21.50 -13.36
C GLY A 46 -11.08 -21.36 -14.86
N VAL A 47 -10.17 -20.73 -15.63
CA VAL A 47 -10.34 -20.49 -17.07
C VAL A 47 -9.21 -21.11 -17.91
N SER A 48 -9.40 -21.18 -19.23
CA SER A 48 -8.36 -21.67 -20.14
C SER A 48 -7.16 -20.71 -20.16
N PRO A 49 -5.93 -21.19 -20.43
CA PRO A 49 -4.75 -20.34 -20.52
C PRO A 49 -4.83 -19.20 -21.54
N ALA A 50 -5.70 -19.34 -22.55
CA ALA A 50 -5.91 -18.30 -23.57
C ALA A 50 -6.92 -17.20 -23.15
N ALA A 51 -7.75 -17.47 -22.15
CA ALA A 51 -8.81 -16.54 -21.75
C ALA A 51 -8.30 -15.20 -21.20
N PRO A 52 -7.22 -15.14 -20.41
CA PRO A 52 -6.68 -13.89 -19.87
C PRO A 52 -6.26 -12.89 -20.93
N TYR A 53 -5.78 -13.35 -22.10
CA TYR A 53 -5.32 -12.50 -23.19
C TYR A 53 -6.40 -11.60 -23.80
N ARG A 54 -7.68 -11.80 -23.43
CA ARG A 54 -8.77 -10.90 -23.77
C ARG A 54 -8.80 -9.61 -22.95
N HIS A 55 -8.11 -9.59 -21.80
CA HIS A 55 -8.14 -8.50 -20.84
C HIS A 55 -6.76 -7.91 -20.54
N TYR A 56 -5.71 -8.71 -20.64
CA TYR A 56 -4.32 -8.35 -20.33
C TYR A 56 -3.40 -8.96 -21.39
N GLY A 57 -2.43 -8.20 -21.87
CA GLY A 57 -1.44 -8.68 -22.84
C GLY A 57 -0.48 -9.70 -22.23
N ASP A 58 -0.17 -9.55 -20.95
CA ASP A 58 0.73 -10.42 -20.23
C ASP A 58 0.51 -10.37 -18.71
N ARG A 59 1.38 -11.05 -17.95
CA ARG A 59 1.36 -11.07 -16.49
C ARG A 59 1.70 -9.70 -15.88
N GLU A 60 2.62 -8.93 -16.51
CA GLU A 60 3.03 -7.61 -16.02
C GLU A 60 1.83 -6.65 -16.03
N GLU A 61 1.02 -6.69 -17.10
CA GLU A 61 -0.19 -5.86 -17.21
C GLU A 61 -1.26 -6.26 -16.18
N LEU A 62 -1.46 -7.55 -15.92
CA LEU A 62 -2.32 -8.03 -14.84
C LEU A 62 -1.84 -7.51 -13.47
N MET A 63 -0.54 -7.66 -13.19
CA MET A 63 0.04 -7.20 -11.94
C MET A 63 0.01 -5.68 -11.80
N ALA A 64 0.09 -4.93 -12.90
CA ALA A 64 -0.09 -3.48 -12.91
C ALA A 64 -1.52 -3.06 -12.50
N ASP A 65 -2.55 -3.81 -12.95
CA ASP A 65 -3.93 -3.57 -12.50
C ASP A 65 -4.11 -3.92 -11.01
N VAL A 66 -3.49 -5.00 -10.54
CA VAL A 66 -3.45 -5.34 -9.11
C VAL A 66 -2.79 -4.22 -8.29
N ALA A 67 -1.62 -3.75 -8.70
CA ALA A 67 -0.90 -2.66 -8.03
C ALA A 67 -1.69 -1.35 -8.03
N LYS A 68 -2.34 -1.00 -9.15
CA LYS A 68 -3.21 0.17 -9.26
C LYS A 68 -4.34 0.12 -8.22
N ARG A 69 -5.04 -1.00 -8.12
CA ARG A 69 -6.11 -1.20 -7.13
C ARG A 69 -5.57 -1.14 -5.69
N GLY A 70 -4.37 -1.65 -5.48
CA GLY A 70 -3.66 -1.50 -4.21
C GLY A 70 -3.45 -0.03 -3.84
N PHE A 71 -2.96 0.79 -4.77
CA PHE A 71 -2.81 2.24 -4.55
C PHE A 71 -4.14 2.96 -4.32
N GLU A 72 -5.21 2.58 -5.02
CA GLU A 72 -6.54 3.15 -4.82
C GLU A 72 -7.10 2.84 -3.43
N LEU A 73 -6.96 1.62 -2.95
CA LEU A 73 -7.33 1.23 -1.58
C LEU A 73 -6.46 1.93 -0.53
N PHE A 74 -5.18 2.04 -0.80
CA PHE A 74 -4.22 2.72 0.06
C PHE A 74 -4.53 4.21 0.17
N GLU A 75 -4.77 4.89 -0.95
CA GLU A 75 -5.22 6.29 -1.01
C GLU A 75 -6.45 6.51 -0.11
N GLN A 76 -7.50 5.66 -0.26
CA GLN A 76 -8.72 5.75 0.54
C GLN A 76 -8.43 5.63 2.05
N GLY A 77 -7.55 4.71 2.44
CA GLY A 77 -7.12 4.53 3.82
C GLY A 77 -6.41 5.76 4.37
N LEU A 78 -5.48 6.33 3.60
CA LEU A 78 -4.73 7.53 3.97
C LEU A 78 -5.64 8.77 4.05
N VAL A 79 -6.54 8.98 3.10
CA VAL A 79 -7.52 10.08 3.09
C VAL A 79 -8.38 10.02 4.34
N LYS A 80 -8.92 8.84 4.67
CA LYS A 80 -9.71 8.62 5.88
C LYS A 80 -8.92 8.91 7.16
N ALA A 81 -7.67 8.50 7.20
CA ALA A 81 -6.81 8.71 8.37
C ALA A 81 -6.42 10.19 8.53
N TRP A 82 -6.19 10.88 7.44
CA TRP A 82 -5.87 12.30 7.43
C TRP A 82 -7.06 13.16 7.87
N ASP A 83 -8.27 12.86 7.42
CA ASP A 83 -9.51 13.58 7.76
C ASP A 83 -9.33 15.11 7.76
N GLU A 84 -8.79 15.66 6.67
CA GLU A 84 -8.51 17.09 6.53
C GLU A 84 -7.64 17.71 7.65
N GLY A 85 -6.90 16.88 8.38
CA GLY A 85 -6.08 17.30 9.52
C GLY A 85 -6.85 17.45 10.84
N LYS A 86 -8.07 16.90 10.93
CA LYS A 86 -8.92 17.03 12.14
C LYS A 86 -8.60 15.94 13.17
N PRO A 87 -8.87 16.20 14.46
CA PRO A 87 -9.19 17.51 15.06
C PRO A 87 -7.95 18.44 15.11
N GLU A 88 -6.75 17.89 14.95
CA GLU A 88 -5.47 18.58 15.02
C GLU A 88 -4.50 17.93 14.01
N PRO A 89 -3.80 18.75 13.15
CA PRO A 89 -2.96 18.22 12.07
C PRO A 89 -1.85 17.26 12.52
N MET A 90 -1.25 17.47 13.69
CA MET A 90 -0.17 16.58 14.18
C MET A 90 -0.72 15.19 14.53
N ALA A 91 -1.84 15.12 15.24
CA ALA A 91 -2.51 13.86 15.54
C ALA A 91 -2.99 13.15 14.25
N ALA A 92 -3.53 13.92 13.30
CA ALA A 92 -3.92 13.40 12.00
C ALA A 92 -2.72 12.83 11.22
N PHE A 93 -1.58 13.48 11.27
CA PHE A 93 -0.33 13.02 10.66
C PHE A 93 0.13 11.67 11.24
N GLY A 94 0.05 11.51 12.56
CA GLY A 94 0.31 10.23 13.23
C GLY A 94 -0.63 9.12 12.74
N ARG A 95 -1.94 9.42 12.56
CA ARG A 95 -2.91 8.45 12.01
C ARG A 95 -2.58 8.03 10.57
N VAL A 96 -2.07 8.94 9.73
CA VAL A 96 -1.63 8.61 8.36
C VAL A 96 -0.49 7.59 8.40
N GLY A 97 0.48 7.76 9.29
CA GLY A 97 1.56 6.79 9.51
C GLY A 97 1.04 5.42 9.97
N ALA A 98 0.14 5.41 10.95
CA ALA A 98 -0.49 4.18 11.44
C ALA A 98 -1.31 3.47 10.33
N ALA A 99 -2.05 4.22 9.50
CA ALA A 99 -2.79 3.69 8.36
C ALA A 99 -1.88 3.06 7.29
N TYR A 100 -0.67 3.62 7.09
CA TYR A 100 0.34 3.01 6.22
C TYR A 100 0.73 1.61 6.71
N LEU A 101 1.10 1.49 7.97
CA LEU A 101 1.52 0.21 8.56
C LEU A 101 0.37 -0.80 8.60
N GLU A 102 -0.85 -0.32 8.92
CA GLU A 102 -2.05 -1.15 8.91
C GLU A 102 -2.34 -1.72 7.52
N PHE A 103 -2.21 -0.91 6.46
CA PHE A 103 -2.38 -1.37 5.08
C PHE A 103 -1.37 -2.47 4.72
N ALA A 104 -0.09 -2.26 5.00
CA ALA A 104 0.95 -3.26 4.74
C ALA A 104 0.66 -4.60 5.44
N ARG A 105 0.16 -4.54 6.68
CA ARG A 105 -0.20 -5.72 7.49
C ARG A 105 -1.47 -6.41 7.02
N LYS A 106 -2.53 -5.64 6.69
CA LYS A 106 -3.86 -6.19 6.33
C LYS A 106 -3.99 -6.55 4.86
N GLN A 107 -3.17 -5.95 4.00
CA GLN A 107 -3.23 -6.10 2.54
C GLN A 107 -1.86 -6.48 1.96
N PRO A 108 -1.19 -7.54 2.49
CA PRO A 108 0.20 -7.85 2.12
C PRO A 108 0.37 -8.18 0.65
N ALA A 109 -0.61 -8.83 -0.01
CA ALA A 109 -0.55 -9.14 -1.43
C ALA A 109 -0.63 -7.88 -2.30
N TYR A 110 -1.48 -6.91 -1.95
CA TYR A 110 -1.50 -5.61 -2.61
C TYR A 110 -0.22 -4.85 -2.36
N TYR A 111 0.26 -4.80 -1.12
CA TYR A 111 1.51 -4.13 -0.77
C TYR A 111 2.69 -4.68 -1.58
N SER A 112 2.79 -6.00 -1.70
CA SER A 112 3.82 -6.68 -2.49
C SER A 112 3.68 -6.37 -3.99
N ALA A 113 2.46 -6.34 -4.53
CA ALA A 113 2.22 -5.96 -5.92
C ALA A 113 2.62 -4.49 -6.21
N MET A 114 2.36 -3.57 -5.27
CA MET A 114 2.67 -2.14 -5.41
C MET A 114 4.17 -1.86 -5.37
N PHE A 115 4.92 -2.51 -4.49
CA PHE A 115 6.29 -2.10 -4.15
C PHE A 115 7.37 -3.14 -4.46
N GLU A 116 7.01 -4.43 -4.57
CA GLU A 116 7.98 -5.52 -4.68
C GLU A 116 7.92 -6.24 -6.04
N ALA A 117 6.85 -6.07 -6.81
CA ALA A 117 6.64 -6.79 -8.08
C ALA A 117 7.50 -6.30 -9.25
N GLY A 118 8.32 -5.27 -9.07
CA GLY A 118 9.20 -4.73 -10.10
C GLY A 118 8.48 -4.08 -11.29
N ILE A 119 7.20 -3.71 -11.12
CA ILE A 119 6.40 -3.14 -12.21
C ILE A 119 6.85 -1.70 -12.48
N SER A 120 7.09 -1.39 -13.76
CA SER A 120 7.44 -0.05 -14.16
C SER A 120 6.21 0.87 -14.15
N VAL A 121 6.08 1.70 -13.10
CA VAL A 121 5.04 2.74 -13.01
C VAL A 121 5.07 3.72 -14.20
N ASN A 122 6.25 3.91 -14.82
CA ASN A 122 6.38 4.82 -15.96
C ASN A 122 5.75 4.29 -17.25
N LYS A 123 5.57 2.97 -17.36
CA LYS A 123 4.94 2.33 -18.52
C LYS A 123 3.42 2.29 -18.45
N ASN A 124 2.83 2.52 -17.28
CA ASN A 124 1.39 2.48 -17.06
C ASN A 124 0.90 3.78 -16.43
N ALA A 125 0.22 4.61 -17.24
CA ALA A 125 -0.24 5.94 -16.84
C ALA A 125 -1.28 5.89 -15.71
N GLU A 126 -2.16 4.88 -15.70
CA GLU A 126 -3.19 4.72 -14.67
C GLU A 126 -2.57 4.32 -13.32
N LEU A 127 -1.60 3.38 -13.34
CA LEU A 127 -0.86 2.97 -12.16
C LEU A 127 -0.08 4.15 -11.58
N ARG A 128 0.61 4.91 -12.44
CA ARG A 128 1.34 6.11 -12.03
C ARG A 128 0.41 7.12 -11.36
N ALA A 129 -0.73 7.43 -11.99
CA ALA A 129 -1.71 8.36 -11.46
C ALA A 129 -2.26 7.92 -10.09
N ALA A 130 -2.52 6.61 -9.90
CA ALA A 130 -2.96 6.08 -8.61
C ALA A 130 -1.87 6.24 -7.52
N GLY A 131 -0.61 5.94 -7.84
CA GLY A 131 0.51 6.15 -6.92
C GLY A 131 0.71 7.62 -6.57
N GLU A 132 0.60 8.52 -7.55
CA GLU A 132 0.71 9.97 -7.34
C GLU A 132 -0.41 10.51 -6.42
N ARG A 133 -1.65 10.03 -6.56
CA ARG A 133 -2.76 10.42 -5.67
C ARG A 133 -2.53 9.93 -4.25
N ALA A 134 -2.12 8.69 -4.07
CA ALA A 134 -1.79 8.16 -2.74
C ALA A 134 -0.67 8.97 -2.06
N PHE A 135 0.39 9.31 -2.79
CA PHE A 135 1.48 10.14 -2.27
C PHE A 135 1.04 11.59 -1.99
N ALA A 136 0.10 12.13 -2.79
CA ALA A 136 -0.40 13.48 -2.60
C ALA A 136 -1.07 13.68 -1.22
N VAL A 137 -1.70 12.65 -0.65
CA VAL A 137 -2.27 12.72 0.71
C VAL A 137 -1.19 13.04 1.74
N LEU A 138 -0.07 12.31 1.69
CA LEU A 138 1.05 12.53 2.61
C LEU A 138 1.72 13.90 2.37
N ARG A 139 1.83 14.33 1.11
CA ARG A 139 2.36 15.65 0.77
C ARG A 139 1.47 16.78 1.32
N THR A 140 0.14 16.67 1.15
CA THR A 140 -0.81 17.65 1.71
C THR A 140 -0.71 17.71 3.24
N ALA A 141 -0.60 16.55 3.89
CA ALA A 141 -0.40 16.50 5.33
C ALA A 141 0.92 17.17 5.74
N ALA A 142 2.01 16.90 5.03
CA ALA A 142 3.31 17.52 5.28
C ALA A 142 3.29 19.05 5.03
N GLU A 143 2.53 19.52 4.03
CA GLU A 143 2.33 20.97 3.77
C GLU A 143 1.67 21.68 4.97
N GLN A 144 0.63 21.07 5.54
CA GLN A 144 -0.05 21.64 6.71
C GLN A 144 0.84 21.63 7.96
N ILE A 145 1.64 20.58 8.17
CA ILE A 145 2.60 20.53 9.26
C ILE A 145 3.70 21.59 9.07
N ALA A 146 4.30 21.68 7.87
CA ALA A 146 5.34 22.65 7.55
C ALA A 146 4.86 24.11 7.69
N ALA A 147 3.57 24.37 7.39
CA ALA A 147 2.98 25.71 7.52
C ALA A 147 2.97 26.24 8.96
N ARG A 148 3.13 25.38 9.97
CA ARG A 148 3.23 25.76 11.39
C ARG A 148 4.56 26.45 11.72
N ALA A 149 5.61 26.24 10.91
CA ALA A 149 6.87 26.94 11.06
C ALA A 149 6.77 28.39 10.55
N PRO A 150 7.58 29.33 11.10
CA PRO A 150 7.74 30.67 10.56
C PRO A 150 8.09 30.61 9.06
N ALA A 151 7.61 31.60 8.27
CA ALA A 151 7.72 31.58 6.81
C ALA A 151 9.15 31.33 6.27
N GLY A 152 10.17 31.90 6.94
CA GLY A 152 11.58 31.75 6.55
C GLY A 152 12.23 30.42 7.01
N MET A 153 11.50 29.58 7.78
CA MET A 153 12.00 28.31 8.36
C MET A 153 11.20 27.10 7.91
N ARG A 154 10.29 27.25 6.96
CA ARG A 154 9.44 26.16 6.48
C ARG A 154 10.24 25.14 5.69
N PRO A 155 10.29 23.87 6.12
CA PRO A 155 10.94 22.84 5.33
C PRO A 155 10.12 22.54 4.06
N PRO A 156 10.77 22.09 2.95
CA PRO A 156 10.06 21.68 1.76
C PRO A 156 9.14 20.48 2.05
N ALA A 157 7.84 20.66 1.87
CA ALA A 157 6.82 19.64 2.19
C ALA A 157 7.01 18.33 1.42
N ALA A 158 7.43 18.39 0.14
CA ALA A 158 7.73 17.21 -0.66
C ALA A 158 8.90 16.41 -0.06
N MET A 159 9.94 17.07 0.47
CA MET A 159 11.05 16.40 1.16
C MET A 159 10.56 15.74 2.45
N MET A 160 9.72 16.42 3.25
CA MET A 160 9.15 15.85 4.46
C MET A 160 8.30 14.60 4.13
N ALA A 161 7.44 14.69 3.12
CA ALA A 161 6.63 13.57 2.68
C ALA A 161 7.49 12.36 2.26
N LEU A 162 8.56 12.58 1.50
CA LEU A 162 9.48 11.52 1.08
C LEU A 162 10.23 10.88 2.26
N HIS A 163 10.69 11.67 3.24
CA HIS A 163 11.38 11.14 4.41
C HIS A 163 10.43 10.29 5.28
N VAL A 164 9.21 10.78 5.52
CA VAL A 164 8.22 10.04 6.31
C VAL A 164 7.75 8.78 5.56
N TRP A 165 7.57 8.87 4.22
CA TRP A 165 7.29 7.69 3.42
C TRP A 165 8.42 6.65 3.51
N ALA A 166 9.67 7.07 3.30
CA ALA A 166 10.82 6.16 3.38
C ALA A 166 10.92 5.47 4.76
N LEU A 167 10.67 6.22 5.84
CA LEU A 167 10.63 5.66 7.19
C LEU A 167 9.49 4.65 7.36
N SER A 168 8.27 5.01 6.96
CA SER A 168 7.10 4.13 7.03
C SER A 168 7.29 2.87 6.19
N HIS A 169 7.81 3.02 4.95
CA HIS A 169 8.09 1.90 4.06
C HIS A 169 9.18 0.97 4.61
N GLY A 170 10.27 1.53 5.11
CA GLY A 170 11.35 0.76 5.75
C GLY A 170 10.85 -0.05 6.94
N ILE A 171 10.06 0.56 7.82
CA ILE A 171 9.45 -0.12 8.96
C ILE A 171 8.48 -1.20 8.50
N ALA A 172 7.56 -0.90 7.57
CA ALA A 172 6.64 -1.88 7.03
C ALA A 172 7.39 -3.10 6.46
N SER A 173 8.47 -2.87 5.69
CA SER A 173 9.29 -3.94 5.10
C SER A 173 10.03 -4.77 6.15
N LEU A 174 10.49 -4.16 7.26
CA LEU A 174 11.16 -4.88 8.35
C LEU A 174 10.21 -5.84 9.08
N PHE A 175 8.92 -5.51 9.15
CA PHE A 175 7.93 -6.28 9.89
C PHE A 175 7.00 -7.12 8.99
N ALA A 176 7.06 -6.96 7.65
CA ALA A 176 6.21 -7.67 6.70
C ALA A 176 6.56 -9.15 6.52
N ARG A 177 7.79 -9.57 6.83
CA ARG A 177 8.22 -10.97 6.72
C ARG A 177 7.68 -11.76 7.90
N GLY A 178 7.07 -12.93 7.60
CA GLY A 178 6.36 -13.78 8.55
C GLY A 178 7.13 -14.15 9.83
N ASP A 179 6.44 -14.77 10.78
CA ASP A 179 6.92 -14.99 12.16
C ASP A 179 8.29 -15.67 12.28
N ASP A 180 8.63 -16.55 11.33
CA ASP A 180 9.92 -17.28 11.32
C ASP A 180 11.14 -16.39 11.02
N ALA A 181 10.95 -15.20 10.46
CA ALA A 181 12.00 -14.23 10.14
C ALA A 181 12.00 -13.01 11.07
N ARG A 182 11.04 -12.89 11.99
CA ARG A 182 10.92 -11.76 12.90
C ARG A 182 12.03 -11.78 13.94
N ARG A 183 12.92 -10.80 13.85
CA ARG A 183 13.75 -10.45 15.01
C ARG A 183 12.82 -9.93 16.10
N SER A 184 12.98 -10.41 17.32
CA SER A 184 12.35 -9.78 18.49
C SER A 184 12.89 -8.36 18.61
N LEU A 185 12.12 -7.38 18.12
CA LEU A 185 12.46 -5.98 18.29
C LEU A 185 11.85 -5.47 19.61
N PRO A 186 12.51 -4.53 20.29
CA PRO A 186 12.07 -4.06 21.61
C PRO A 186 10.84 -3.16 21.58
N MET A 187 10.29 -2.85 20.39
CA MET A 187 9.14 -1.98 20.18
C MET A 187 8.30 -2.43 18.98
N SER A 188 7.04 -2.06 18.96
CA SER A 188 6.13 -2.28 17.83
C SER A 188 6.49 -1.43 16.61
N PRO A 189 6.01 -1.79 15.40
CA PRO A 189 6.16 -0.96 14.21
C PRO A 189 5.59 0.45 14.39
N GLU A 190 4.46 0.55 15.07
CA GLU A 190 3.78 1.80 15.35
C GLU A 190 4.61 2.69 16.28
N GLU A 191 5.14 2.15 17.38
CA GLU A 191 6.03 2.89 18.30
C GLU A 191 7.33 3.33 17.62
N LEU A 192 7.90 2.47 16.77
CA LEU A 192 9.12 2.80 16.03
C LEU A 192 8.88 3.95 15.03
N LEU A 193 7.74 3.91 14.33
CA LEU A 193 7.38 4.97 13.39
C LEU A 193 7.11 6.28 14.11
N GLU A 194 6.33 6.26 15.19
CA GLU A 194 6.02 7.45 16.00
C GLU A 194 7.29 8.09 16.52
N ALA A 195 8.16 7.31 17.18
CA ALA A 195 9.43 7.83 17.70
C ALA A 195 10.30 8.44 16.59
N GLY A 196 10.44 7.77 15.46
CA GLY A 196 11.23 8.27 14.33
C GLY A 196 10.67 9.57 13.73
N VAL A 197 9.35 9.65 13.56
CA VAL A 197 8.68 10.86 13.05
C VAL A 197 8.81 12.02 14.05
N LEU A 198 8.63 11.78 15.37
CA LEU A 198 8.78 12.82 16.38
C LEU A 198 10.22 13.38 16.43
N VAL A 199 11.23 12.52 16.39
CA VAL A 199 12.65 12.95 16.32
C VAL A 199 12.90 13.78 15.06
N TYR A 200 12.35 13.35 13.91
CA TYR A 200 12.46 14.09 12.66
C TYR A 200 11.80 15.46 12.72
N LEU A 201 10.56 15.56 13.22
CA LEU A 201 9.84 16.82 13.36
C LEU A 201 10.48 17.75 14.40
N GLN A 202 11.03 17.19 15.47
CA GLN A 202 11.82 17.96 16.47
C GLN A 202 13.08 18.56 15.82
N GLY A 203 13.82 17.78 15.02
CA GLY A 203 14.97 18.27 14.27
C GLY A 203 14.65 19.40 13.28
N LEU A 204 13.41 19.45 12.79
CA LEU A 204 12.90 20.54 11.95
C LEU A 204 12.30 21.72 12.75
N GLY A 205 12.28 21.63 14.09
CA GLY A 205 11.67 22.67 14.94
C GLY A 205 10.13 22.72 14.88
N LEU A 206 9.48 21.70 14.32
CA LEU A 206 8.03 21.61 14.14
C LEU A 206 7.30 20.98 15.33
N TRP A 207 8.04 20.34 16.22
CA TRP A 207 7.52 19.73 17.43
C TRP A 207 8.49 19.97 18.61
N GLN A 208 7.94 20.22 19.80
CA GLN A 208 8.71 20.37 21.03
C GLN A 208 8.02 19.64 22.18
N PRO A 209 8.75 18.82 22.95
CA PRO A 209 8.18 18.15 24.12
C PRO A 209 7.59 19.18 25.12
N GLY A 210 6.35 18.95 25.56
CA GLY A 210 5.73 19.78 26.62
C GLY A 210 5.12 21.11 26.19
N LYS A 211 5.01 21.41 24.88
CA LYS A 211 4.29 22.58 24.36
C LYS A 211 2.97 22.25 23.64
N GLU A 212 2.32 21.17 24.01
CA GLU A 212 0.92 20.94 23.62
C GLU A 212 0.03 21.91 24.42
N LYS A 213 -0.49 22.92 23.74
CA LYS A 213 -1.58 23.78 24.20
C LYS A 213 -2.82 23.49 23.39
#